data_637bdce2bff0b4cd4e78b48c60efb507
#
_entry.id   637bdce2bff0b4cd4e78b48c60efb507
#
_cell.length_a   1.000
_cell.length_b   1.000
_cell.length_c   1.000
_cell.angle_alpha   90.00
_cell.angle_beta   90.00
_cell.angle_gamma   90.00
#
_symmetry.space_group_name_H-M   'P 1'
#
loop_
_entity.id
_entity.type
_entity.pdbx_description
1 polymer ?
#
loop_
_entity_poly.entity_id
_entity_poly.type
_entity_poly.pdbx_seq_one_letter_code
_entity_poly.pdbx_strand_id
1 'polypeptide(L)'
;AVLCGVCHSAMFALIAVYAAAMNFSIFEISFVTFLVAISGAISQWPIGKLSDIYDRRTVTVYSTFAAAFFALCAIFSVGTMHLPDGLASSKFWFYVFTGLYAFFSLPMFALIFAHTNDFVAKEKFVSAGAGLQFAFGMGAMSGPFLCSLFMDFVGENGYFIFLIIFHVFIGIYGIYRMKVREVVENPDSQFTPLPNTCLLYTSDAADERQS
;
A
#
# COMPACT_ATOMS: atom_id res chain seq x y z
N ALA A 1 -4.13 9.39 3.39
CA ALA A 1 -5.18 8.39 3.14
C ALA A 1 -5.64 8.39 1.66
N VAL A 2 -6.09 9.51 1.09
CA VAL A 2 -6.58 9.58 -0.32
C VAL A 2 -5.57 8.99 -1.31
N LEU A 3 -4.34 9.50 -1.35
CA LEU A 3 -3.30 9.00 -2.27
C LEU A 3 -2.96 7.52 -2.06
N CYS A 4 -3.02 7.06 -0.81
CA CYS A 4 -2.86 5.64 -0.48
C CYS A 4 -4.00 4.80 -1.08
N GLY A 5 -5.25 5.29 -0.98
CA GLY A 5 -6.41 4.67 -1.63
C GLY A 5 -6.26 4.58 -3.15
N VAL A 6 -5.78 5.65 -3.79
CA VAL A 6 -5.48 5.67 -5.24
C VAL A 6 -4.49 4.56 -5.61
N CYS A 7 -3.36 4.46 -4.88
CA CYS A 7 -2.33 3.45 -5.17
C CYS A 7 -2.83 2.03 -4.96
N HIS A 8 -3.46 1.75 -3.81
CA HIS A 8 -3.89 0.40 -3.46
C HIS A 8 -4.98 -0.12 -4.39
N SER A 9 -5.97 0.72 -4.72
CA SER A 9 -7.04 0.32 -5.62
C SER A 9 -6.54 0.11 -7.05
N ALA A 10 -5.70 1.00 -7.56
CA ALA A 10 -5.06 0.83 -8.87
C ALA A 10 -4.22 -0.45 -8.92
N MET A 11 -3.46 -0.73 -7.84
CA MET A 11 -2.66 -1.95 -7.74
C MET A 11 -3.52 -3.21 -7.84
N PHE A 12 -4.58 -3.34 -7.03
CA PHE A 12 -5.41 -4.53 -7.04
C PHE A 12 -6.27 -4.66 -8.29
N ALA A 13 -6.80 -3.56 -8.81
CA ALA A 13 -7.68 -3.60 -9.98
C ALA A 13 -6.93 -3.87 -11.28
N LEU A 14 -5.73 -3.34 -11.46
CA LEU A 14 -5.06 -3.33 -12.75
C LEU A 14 -3.85 -4.25 -12.86
N ILE A 15 -3.40 -4.90 -11.77
CA ILE A 15 -2.30 -5.87 -11.85
C ILE A 15 -2.60 -7.03 -12.80
N ALA A 16 -3.85 -7.52 -12.79
CA ALA A 16 -4.29 -8.59 -13.68
C ALA A 16 -4.35 -8.12 -15.15
N VAL A 17 -4.80 -6.89 -15.38
CA VAL A 17 -4.82 -6.27 -16.71
C VAL A 17 -3.40 -6.10 -17.24
N TYR A 18 -2.51 -5.57 -16.43
CA TYR A 18 -1.10 -5.42 -16.75
C TYR A 18 -0.44 -6.76 -17.11
N ALA A 19 -0.63 -7.79 -16.28
CA ALA A 19 -0.07 -9.12 -16.52
C ALA A 19 -0.65 -9.77 -17.78
N ALA A 20 -1.94 -9.55 -18.07
CA ALA A 20 -2.57 -10.00 -19.31
C ALA A 20 -1.97 -9.32 -20.55
N ALA A 21 -1.72 -8.01 -20.48
CA ALA A 21 -1.05 -7.27 -21.55
C ALA A 21 0.38 -7.77 -21.81
N MET A 22 1.06 -8.28 -20.76
CA MET A 22 2.38 -8.94 -20.88
C MET A 22 2.31 -10.40 -21.34
N ASN A 23 1.18 -10.88 -21.85
CA ASN A 23 0.96 -12.26 -22.31
C ASN A 23 1.20 -13.32 -21.23
N PHE A 24 0.89 -13.01 -19.96
CA PHE A 24 0.90 -14.00 -18.89
C PHE A 24 -0.30 -14.96 -19.03
N SER A 25 -0.08 -16.23 -18.74
CA SER A 25 -1.18 -17.21 -18.66
C SER A 25 -2.13 -16.90 -17.51
N ILE A 26 -3.34 -17.44 -17.53
CA ILE A 26 -4.36 -17.27 -16.47
C ILE A 26 -3.80 -17.68 -15.10
N PHE A 27 -3.01 -18.77 -15.05
CA PHE A 27 -2.35 -19.20 -13.82
C PHE A 27 -1.34 -18.16 -13.31
N GLU A 28 -0.50 -17.62 -14.20
CA GLU A 28 0.49 -16.60 -13.84
C GLU A 28 -0.15 -15.30 -13.38
N ILE A 29 -1.25 -14.88 -14.00
CA ILE A 29 -2.06 -13.73 -13.57
C ILE A 29 -2.63 -13.96 -12.16
N SER A 30 -3.20 -15.13 -11.92
CA SER A 30 -3.73 -15.50 -10.61
C SER A 30 -2.62 -15.55 -9.56
N PHE A 31 -1.45 -16.09 -9.93
CA PHE A 31 -0.30 -16.19 -9.04
C PHE A 31 0.24 -14.81 -8.64
N VAL A 32 0.40 -13.87 -9.58
CA VAL A 32 0.87 -12.51 -9.23
C VAL A 32 -0.14 -11.77 -8.35
N THR A 33 -1.43 -11.94 -8.60
CA THR A 33 -2.49 -11.33 -7.77
C THR A 33 -2.46 -11.91 -6.36
N PHE A 34 -2.33 -13.23 -6.22
CA PHE A 34 -2.16 -13.90 -4.94
C PHE A 34 -0.89 -13.42 -4.22
N LEU A 35 0.23 -13.31 -4.95
CA LEU A 35 1.50 -12.86 -4.40
C LEU A 35 1.42 -11.43 -3.84
N VAL A 36 0.75 -10.53 -4.52
CA VAL A 36 0.49 -9.16 -4.04
C VAL A 36 -0.29 -9.20 -2.73
N ALA A 37 -1.38 -9.98 -2.68
CA ALA A 37 -2.21 -10.07 -1.49
C ALA A 37 -1.46 -10.67 -0.28
N ILE A 38 -0.76 -11.80 -0.48
CA ILE A 38 -0.04 -12.49 0.60
C ILE A 38 1.17 -11.68 1.09
N SER A 39 1.90 -11.01 0.18
CA SER A 39 3.01 -10.14 0.55
C SER A 39 2.55 -8.99 1.43
N GLY A 40 1.42 -8.37 1.10
CA GLY A 40 0.81 -7.33 1.92
C GLY A 40 0.34 -7.85 3.28
N ALA A 41 -0.25 -9.03 3.34
CA ALA A 41 -0.67 -9.63 4.61
C ALA A 41 0.53 -9.92 5.52
N ILE A 42 1.59 -10.55 4.99
CA ILE A 42 2.80 -10.88 5.74
C ILE A 42 3.51 -9.60 6.21
N SER A 43 3.53 -8.54 5.40
CA SER A 43 4.23 -7.29 5.71
C SER A 43 3.65 -6.51 6.88
N GLN A 44 2.35 -6.70 7.19
CA GLN A 44 1.67 -5.99 8.28
C GLN A 44 2.42 -6.13 9.61
N TRP A 45 2.86 -7.35 9.94
CA TRP A 45 3.52 -7.61 11.20
C TRP A 45 4.93 -7.00 11.29
N PRO A 46 5.88 -7.27 10.37
CA PRO A 46 7.24 -6.72 10.49
C PRO A 46 7.28 -5.20 10.31
N ILE A 47 6.53 -4.63 9.38
CA ILE A 47 6.48 -3.18 9.17
C ILE A 47 5.79 -2.49 10.35
N GLY A 48 4.71 -3.09 10.88
CA GLY A 48 4.03 -2.60 12.07
C GLY A 48 4.96 -2.58 13.29
N LYS A 49 5.66 -3.69 13.56
CA LYS A 49 6.63 -3.76 14.65
C LYS A 49 7.77 -2.75 14.47
N LEU A 50 8.23 -2.53 13.24
CA LEU A 50 9.24 -1.53 12.95
C LEU A 50 8.75 -0.12 13.30
N SER A 51 7.47 0.18 13.05
CA SER A 51 6.84 1.46 13.36
C SER A 51 6.59 1.70 14.85
N ASP A 52 6.62 0.64 15.66
CA ASP A 52 6.56 0.76 17.12
C ASP A 52 7.93 1.04 17.76
N ILE A 53 9.01 0.64 17.06
CA ILE A 53 10.41 0.86 17.51
C ILE A 53 10.92 2.22 17.03
N TYR A 54 10.58 2.60 15.81
CA TYR A 54 11.01 3.84 15.17
C TYR A 54 9.82 4.80 14.98
N ASP A 55 10.09 6.09 14.75
CA ASP A 55 9.05 7.06 14.40
C ASP A 55 8.23 6.56 13.20
N ARG A 56 6.92 6.42 13.39
CA ARG A 56 5.96 5.95 12.37
C ARG A 56 6.03 6.73 11.07
N ARG A 57 6.32 8.03 11.14
CA ARG A 57 6.50 8.88 9.96
C ARG A 57 7.71 8.46 9.16
N THR A 58 8.82 8.20 9.85
CA THR A 58 10.06 7.73 9.25
C THR A 58 9.86 6.38 8.57
N VAL A 59 9.24 5.41 9.24
CA VAL A 59 8.93 4.09 8.67
C VAL A 59 8.03 4.22 7.45
N THR A 60 7.00 5.08 7.51
CA THR A 60 6.10 5.33 6.37
C THR A 60 6.86 5.88 5.16
N VAL A 61 7.73 6.87 5.37
CA VAL A 61 8.53 7.47 4.29
C VAL A 61 9.48 6.45 3.66
N TYR A 62 10.21 5.66 4.47
CA TYR A 62 11.08 4.62 3.95
C TYR A 62 10.32 3.53 3.19
N SER A 63 9.17 3.07 3.72
CA SER A 63 8.32 2.09 3.04
C SER A 63 7.82 2.62 1.69
N THR A 64 7.45 3.89 1.62
CA THR A 64 7.00 4.54 0.40
C THR A 64 8.08 4.57 -0.69
N PHE A 65 9.30 4.98 -0.35
CA PHE A 65 10.41 5.00 -1.30
C PHE A 65 10.88 3.59 -1.67
N ALA A 66 10.85 2.64 -0.73
CA ALA A 66 11.13 1.24 -1.03
C ALA A 66 10.11 0.66 -2.00
N ALA A 67 8.82 0.95 -1.82
CA ALA A 67 7.77 0.55 -2.76
C ALA A 67 8.03 1.16 -4.16
N ALA A 68 8.32 2.46 -4.27
CA ALA A 68 8.64 3.09 -5.54
C ALA A 68 9.86 2.47 -6.21
N PHE A 69 10.90 2.14 -5.45
CA PHE A 69 12.10 1.48 -5.95
C PHE A 69 11.81 0.08 -6.49
N PHE A 70 11.05 -0.75 -5.77
CA PHE A 70 10.71 -2.10 -6.24
C PHE A 70 9.74 -2.08 -7.43
N ALA A 71 8.85 -1.09 -7.51
CA ALA A 71 8.03 -0.87 -8.70
C ALA A 71 8.90 -0.54 -9.93
N LEU A 72 9.95 0.26 -9.76
CA LEU A 72 10.91 0.54 -10.81
C LEU A 72 11.67 -0.72 -11.23
N CYS A 73 12.13 -1.55 -10.28
CA CYS A 73 12.77 -2.83 -10.57
C CYS A 73 11.83 -3.77 -11.33
N ALA A 74 10.51 -3.76 -11.03
CA ALA A 74 9.53 -4.55 -11.76
C ALA A 74 9.45 -4.15 -13.24
N ILE A 75 9.48 -2.85 -13.56
CA ILE A 75 9.54 -2.36 -14.96
C ILE A 75 10.79 -2.92 -15.67
N PHE A 76 11.94 -2.82 -15.05
CA PHE A 76 13.19 -3.33 -15.68
C PHE A 76 13.16 -4.82 -15.90
N SER A 77 12.58 -5.61 -14.98
CA SER A 77 12.44 -7.05 -15.17
C SER A 77 11.57 -7.41 -16.37
N VAL A 78 10.51 -6.64 -16.63
CA VAL A 78 9.64 -6.82 -17.80
C VAL A 78 10.37 -6.44 -19.09
N GLY A 79 11.14 -5.38 -19.09
CA GLY A 79 11.93 -4.97 -20.25
C GLY A 79 12.90 -6.05 -20.76
N THR A 80 13.33 -6.96 -19.88
CA THR A 80 14.21 -8.09 -20.24
C THR A 80 13.46 -9.35 -20.70
N MET A 81 12.12 -9.39 -20.63
CA MET A 81 11.32 -10.56 -21.07
C MET A 81 11.39 -10.84 -22.58
N HIS A 82 11.76 -9.84 -23.37
CA HIS A 82 11.91 -9.99 -24.83
C HIS A 82 13.23 -10.63 -25.27
N LEU A 83 14.15 -10.91 -24.34
CA LEU A 83 15.41 -11.58 -24.65
C LEU A 83 15.21 -13.10 -24.71
N PRO A 84 15.73 -13.81 -25.74
CA PRO A 84 15.43 -15.23 -25.97
C PRO A 84 15.76 -16.16 -24.80
N ASP A 85 16.83 -15.86 -24.06
CA ASP A 85 17.30 -16.68 -22.92
C ASP A 85 16.82 -16.19 -21.55
N GLY A 86 16.06 -15.10 -21.50
CA GLY A 86 15.72 -14.39 -20.26
C GLY A 86 14.32 -14.61 -19.73
N LEU A 87 13.41 -15.24 -20.49
CA LEU A 87 11.97 -15.21 -20.17
C LEU A 87 11.63 -15.78 -18.79
N ALA A 88 12.18 -16.96 -18.46
CA ALA A 88 11.90 -17.59 -17.17
C ALA A 88 12.53 -16.81 -16.00
N SER A 89 13.76 -16.33 -16.19
CA SER A 89 14.46 -15.50 -15.19
C SER A 89 13.78 -14.15 -15.00
N SER A 90 13.32 -13.52 -16.08
CA SER A 90 12.63 -12.23 -16.03
C SER A 90 11.28 -12.31 -15.34
N LYS A 91 10.48 -13.35 -15.58
CA LYS A 91 9.22 -13.59 -14.88
C LYS A 91 9.44 -13.81 -13.38
N PHE A 92 10.47 -14.57 -13.00
CA PHE A 92 10.82 -14.77 -11.61
C PHE A 92 11.12 -13.43 -10.90
N TRP A 93 11.97 -12.60 -11.50
CA TRP A 93 12.30 -11.29 -10.93
C TRP A 93 11.10 -10.34 -10.89
N PHE A 94 10.23 -10.41 -11.90
CA PHE A 94 8.98 -9.67 -11.89
C PHE A 94 8.10 -10.04 -10.68
N TYR A 95 7.94 -11.34 -10.38
CA TYR A 95 7.20 -11.78 -9.19
C TYR A 95 7.87 -11.30 -7.90
N VAL A 96 9.18 -11.41 -7.80
CA VAL A 96 9.93 -10.96 -6.62
C VAL A 96 9.74 -9.45 -6.40
N PHE A 97 9.95 -8.64 -7.43
CA PHE A 97 9.86 -7.18 -7.29
C PHE A 97 8.43 -6.69 -7.08
N THR A 98 7.46 -7.32 -7.73
CA THR A 98 6.03 -7.00 -7.51
C THR A 98 5.59 -7.40 -6.10
N GLY A 99 6.05 -8.54 -5.60
CA GLY A 99 5.82 -8.95 -4.21
C GLY A 99 6.45 -8.00 -3.20
N LEU A 100 7.71 -7.59 -3.43
CA LEU A 100 8.40 -6.61 -2.58
C LEU A 100 7.76 -5.22 -2.65
N TYR A 101 7.29 -4.80 -3.82
CA TYR A 101 6.49 -3.58 -3.96
C TYR A 101 5.25 -3.65 -3.06
N ALA A 102 4.47 -4.73 -3.14
CA ALA A 102 3.28 -4.92 -2.33
C ALA A 102 3.61 -5.01 -0.83
N PHE A 103 4.72 -5.65 -0.48
CA PHE A 103 5.22 -5.76 0.90
C PHE A 103 5.44 -4.38 1.55
N PHE A 104 5.99 -3.42 0.83
CA PHE A 104 6.23 -2.08 1.36
C PHE A 104 5.04 -1.13 1.16
N SER A 105 4.22 -1.33 0.13
CA SER A 105 3.09 -0.45 -0.18
C SER A 105 1.88 -0.71 0.73
N LEU A 106 1.47 -1.97 0.91
CA LEU A 106 0.19 -2.29 1.55
C LEU A 106 0.09 -1.93 3.04
N PRO A 107 1.15 -1.99 3.88
CA PRO A 107 1.06 -1.56 5.27
C PRO A 107 0.87 -0.05 5.46
N MET A 108 1.10 0.75 4.42
CA MET A 108 1.08 2.22 4.53
C MET A 108 -0.22 2.78 5.09
N PHE A 109 -1.38 2.21 4.72
CA PHE A 109 -2.65 2.67 5.26
C PHE A 109 -2.75 2.43 6.77
N ALA A 110 -2.29 1.26 7.24
CA ALA A 110 -2.27 0.94 8.67
C ALA A 110 -1.29 1.86 9.43
N LEU A 111 -0.14 2.20 8.83
CA LEU A 111 0.80 3.17 9.42
C LEU A 111 0.20 4.56 9.53
N ILE A 112 -0.49 5.04 8.48
CA ILE A 112 -1.19 6.34 8.47
C ILE A 112 -2.29 6.34 9.53
N PHE A 113 -3.03 5.26 9.66
CA PHE A 113 -4.09 5.11 10.65
C PHE A 113 -3.51 5.14 12.07
N ALA A 114 -2.48 4.36 12.35
CA ALA A 114 -1.80 4.34 13.63
C ALA A 114 -1.22 5.71 13.98
N HIS A 115 -0.53 6.37 13.01
CA HIS A 115 -0.02 7.72 13.19
C HIS A 115 -1.11 8.75 13.52
N THR A 116 -2.29 8.64 12.90
CA THR A 116 -3.40 9.55 13.21
C THR A 116 -3.91 9.34 14.63
N ASN A 117 -3.99 8.10 15.09
CA ASN A 117 -4.42 7.79 16.46
C ASN A 117 -3.46 8.32 17.51
N ASP A 118 -2.17 8.50 17.21
CA ASP A 118 -1.22 9.13 18.16
C ASP A 118 -1.57 10.60 18.47
N PHE A 119 -2.35 11.26 17.61
CA PHE A 119 -2.74 12.67 17.74
C PHE A 119 -4.21 12.89 18.15
N VAL A 120 -4.98 11.84 18.26
CA VAL A 120 -6.43 11.92 18.51
C VAL A 120 -6.73 11.37 19.88
N ALA A 121 -7.61 12.04 20.63
CA ALA A 121 -8.11 11.57 21.93
C ALA A 121 -8.87 10.23 21.76
N LYS A 122 -8.77 9.33 22.74
CA LYS A 122 -9.31 7.95 22.64
C LYS A 122 -10.81 7.94 22.29
N GLU A 123 -11.58 8.88 22.82
CA GLU A 123 -13.03 9.04 22.58
C GLU A 123 -13.35 9.37 21.10
N LYS A 124 -12.37 9.85 20.35
CA LYS A 124 -12.52 10.22 18.92
C LYS A 124 -11.90 9.23 17.95
N PHE A 125 -11.33 8.12 18.41
CA PHE A 125 -10.66 7.12 17.54
C PHE A 125 -11.59 6.59 16.46
N VAL A 126 -12.83 6.26 16.82
CA VAL A 126 -13.82 5.72 15.87
C VAL A 126 -14.16 6.75 14.78
N SER A 127 -14.40 7.99 15.16
CA SER A 127 -14.72 9.05 14.19
C SER A 127 -13.53 9.41 13.29
N ALA A 128 -12.31 9.44 13.84
CA ALA A 128 -11.10 9.68 13.08
C ALA A 128 -10.83 8.53 12.10
N GLY A 129 -11.01 7.28 12.55
CA GLY A 129 -10.89 6.09 11.71
C GLY A 129 -11.89 6.08 10.56
N ALA A 130 -13.16 6.40 10.84
CA ALA A 130 -14.21 6.54 9.82
C ALA A 130 -13.84 7.61 8.78
N GLY A 131 -13.34 8.77 9.22
CA GLY A 131 -12.87 9.82 8.33
C GLY A 131 -11.70 9.41 7.45
N LEU A 132 -10.71 8.68 8.01
CA LEU A 132 -9.59 8.13 7.25
C LEU A 132 -10.03 7.08 6.23
N GLN A 133 -10.94 6.19 6.62
CA GLN A 133 -11.49 5.17 5.73
C GLN A 133 -12.30 5.79 4.60
N PHE A 134 -13.09 6.84 4.90
CA PHE A 134 -13.81 7.59 3.87
C PHE A 134 -12.85 8.26 2.89
N ALA A 135 -11.81 8.93 3.39
CA ALA A 135 -10.78 9.55 2.56
C ALA A 135 -10.03 8.52 1.69
N PHE A 136 -9.70 7.34 2.25
CA PHE A 136 -9.14 6.22 1.50
C PHE A 136 -10.09 5.75 0.40
N GLY A 137 -11.38 5.57 0.72
CA GLY A 137 -12.42 5.15 -0.24
C GLY A 137 -12.57 6.12 -1.42
N MET A 138 -12.53 7.43 -1.17
CA MET A 138 -12.54 8.44 -2.24
C MET A 138 -11.35 8.27 -3.20
N GLY A 139 -10.15 8.02 -2.66
CA GLY A 139 -8.98 7.69 -3.45
C GLY A 139 -9.15 6.38 -4.21
N ALA A 140 -9.70 5.36 -3.55
CA ALA A 140 -9.90 4.04 -4.13
C ALA A 140 -10.88 4.04 -5.32
N MET A 141 -11.88 4.89 -5.32
CA MET A 141 -12.79 5.06 -6.45
C MET A 141 -12.10 5.63 -7.70
N SER A 142 -11.16 6.55 -7.52
CA SER A 142 -10.49 7.24 -8.62
C SER A 142 -9.26 6.49 -9.14
N GLY A 143 -8.61 5.68 -8.30
CA GLY A 143 -7.33 5.04 -8.59
C GLY A 143 -7.29 4.21 -9.87
N PRO A 144 -8.16 3.21 -10.06
CA PRO A 144 -8.18 2.40 -11.27
C PRO A 144 -8.44 3.21 -12.54
N PHE A 145 -9.36 4.18 -12.48
CA PHE A 145 -9.68 5.05 -13.61
C PHE A 145 -8.47 5.91 -14.01
N LEU A 146 -7.84 6.59 -13.06
CA LEU A 146 -6.67 7.43 -13.34
C LEU A 146 -5.49 6.60 -13.85
N CYS A 147 -5.28 5.43 -13.28
CA CYS A 147 -4.19 4.55 -13.68
C CYS A 147 -4.43 3.96 -15.09
N SER A 148 -5.66 3.54 -15.43
CA SER A 148 -5.99 3.07 -16.78
C SER A 148 -5.79 4.17 -17.82
N LEU A 149 -6.24 5.38 -17.53
CA LEU A 149 -6.03 6.53 -18.40
C LEU A 149 -4.53 6.80 -18.61
N PHE A 150 -3.73 6.65 -17.54
CA PHE A 150 -2.28 6.82 -17.62
C PHE A 150 -1.62 5.71 -18.48
N MET A 151 -2.11 4.47 -18.38
CA MET A 151 -1.67 3.37 -19.24
C MET A 151 -2.01 3.62 -20.71
N ASP A 152 -3.15 4.21 -21.02
CA ASP A 152 -3.54 4.56 -22.40
C ASP A 152 -2.57 5.59 -23.03
N PHE A 153 -2.06 6.54 -22.24
CA PHE A 153 -1.12 7.55 -22.72
C PHE A 153 0.34 7.10 -22.79
N VAL A 154 0.79 6.29 -21.82
CA VAL A 154 2.21 5.93 -21.63
C VAL A 154 2.50 4.52 -22.15
N GLY A 155 1.45 3.71 -22.35
CA GLY A 155 1.54 2.29 -22.64
C GLY A 155 1.51 1.44 -21.34
N GLU A 156 1.74 0.15 -21.51
CA GLU A 156 1.57 -0.84 -20.45
C GLU A 156 2.39 -0.55 -19.20
N ASN A 157 3.65 -0.10 -19.36
CA ASN A 157 4.51 0.30 -18.24
C ASN A 157 3.95 1.49 -17.44
N GLY A 158 2.97 2.21 -18.00
CA GLY A 158 2.22 3.28 -17.32
C GLY A 158 1.64 2.84 -15.99
N TYR A 159 1.30 1.56 -15.83
CA TYR A 159 0.84 1.00 -14.57
C TYR A 159 1.84 1.23 -13.41
N PHE A 160 3.05 0.73 -13.54
CA PHE A 160 4.07 0.90 -12.50
C PHE A 160 4.56 2.34 -12.40
N ILE A 161 4.69 3.06 -13.52
CA ILE A 161 5.09 4.47 -13.52
C ILE A 161 4.07 5.30 -12.73
N PHE A 162 2.77 5.06 -12.90
CA PHE A 162 1.72 5.68 -12.11
C PHE A 162 1.92 5.42 -10.61
N LEU A 163 2.12 4.17 -10.23
CA LEU A 163 2.34 3.79 -8.84
C LEU A 163 3.60 4.45 -8.26
N ILE A 164 4.70 4.51 -9.02
CA ILE A 164 5.95 5.18 -8.62
C ILE A 164 5.69 6.67 -8.34
N ILE A 165 5.05 7.36 -9.26
CA ILE A 165 4.76 8.80 -9.13
C ILE A 165 3.99 9.07 -7.83
N PHE A 166 2.91 8.33 -7.58
CA PHE A 166 2.10 8.54 -6.39
C PHE A 166 2.85 8.19 -5.09
N HIS A 167 3.66 7.11 -5.08
CA HIS A 167 4.49 6.79 -3.92
C HIS A 167 5.54 7.87 -3.65
N VAL A 168 6.20 8.37 -4.69
CA VAL A 168 7.16 9.47 -4.55
C VAL A 168 6.47 10.73 -4.00
N PHE A 169 5.26 11.06 -4.47
CA PHE A 169 4.48 12.17 -3.91
C PHE A 169 4.16 11.98 -2.43
N ILE A 170 3.74 10.77 -2.03
CA ILE A 170 3.47 10.46 -0.62
C ILE A 170 4.76 10.59 0.20
N GLY A 171 5.88 10.08 -0.31
CA GLY A 171 7.19 10.17 0.36
C GLY A 171 7.68 11.60 0.56
N ILE A 172 7.62 12.42 -0.50
CA ILE A 172 7.99 13.86 -0.45
C ILE A 172 7.09 14.61 0.53
N TYR A 173 5.78 14.38 0.46
CA TYR A 173 4.84 14.98 1.41
C TYR A 173 5.13 14.54 2.85
N GLY A 174 5.47 13.25 3.06
CA GLY A 174 5.89 12.74 4.35
C GLY A 174 7.10 13.46 4.91
N ILE A 175 8.17 13.63 4.11
CA ILE A 175 9.37 14.39 4.49
C ILE A 175 9.02 15.85 4.83
N TYR A 176 8.21 16.49 4.02
CA TYR A 176 7.75 17.85 4.29
C TYR A 176 7.05 17.95 5.65
N ARG A 177 6.13 17.01 5.93
CA ARG A 177 5.39 16.97 7.20
C ARG A 177 6.28 16.70 8.41
N MET A 178 7.33 15.90 8.26
CA MET A 178 8.31 15.65 9.32
C MET A 178 9.08 16.92 9.70
N LYS A 179 9.33 17.82 8.75
CA LYS A 179 10.01 19.09 9.00
C LYS A 179 9.13 20.16 9.65
N VAL A 180 7.81 20.06 9.47
CA VAL A 180 6.85 21.10 9.89
C VAL A 180 6.20 20.78 11.25
N ARG A 181 6.15 19.52 11.65
CA ARG A 181 5.51 19.07 12.91
C ARG A 181 6.48 18.33 13.80
N GLU A 182 6.50 18.68 15.08
CA GLU A 182 7.27 17.97 16.13
C GLU A 182 6.78 16.52 16.29
N VAL A 183 7.67 15.66 16.78
CA VAL A 183 7.37 14.26 17.12
C VAL A 183 6.51 14.26 18.38
N VAL A 184 5.37 13.56 18.35
CA VAL A 184 4.61 13.27 19.58
C VAL A 184 5.13 11.93 20.11
N GLU A 185 5.79 11.98 21.26
CA GLU A 185 6.12 10.77 22.02
C GLU A 185 4.85 10.27 22.70
N ASN A 186 4.26 9.21 22.17
CA ASN A 186 3.16 8.51 22.82
C ASN A 186 3.60 7.08 23.17
N PRO A 187 4.08 6.86 24.43
CA PRO A 187 4.66 5.57 24.83
C PRO A 187 3.67 4.42 24.90
N ASP A 188 2.35 4.69 24.88
CA ASP A 188 1.30 3.68 25.05
C ASP A 188 0.67 3.16 23.75
N SER A 189 1.12 3.66 22.58
CA SER A 189 0.52 3.28 21.30
C SER A 189 1.25 2.11 20.65
N GLN A 190 0.75 0.89 20.80
CA GLN A 190 1.22 -0.29 20.06
C GLN A 190 0.51 -0.42 18.71
N PHE A 191 1.23 -0.88 17.69
CA PHE A 191 0.65 -1.18 16.38
C PHE A 191 -0.30 -2.36 16.48
N THR A 192 -1.56 -2.15 16.09
CA THR A 192 -2.55 -3.22 15.96
C THR A 192 -2.84 -3.41 14.47
N PRO A 193 -2.57 -4.59 13.88
CA PRO A 193 -2.94 -4.87 12.50
C PRO A 193 -4.44 -4.69 12.31
N LEU A 194 -4.84 -3.84 11.34
CA LEU A 194 -6.25 -3.69 11.03
C LEU A 194 -6.74 -4.94 10.28
N PRO A 195 -7.74 -5.66 10.79
CA PRO A 195 -8.38 -6.70 10.02
C PRO A 195 -9.04 -6.06 8.78
N ASN A 196 -8.87 -6.69 7.63
CA ASN A 196 -9.49 -6.25 6.37
C ASN A 196 -11.03 -6.31 6.36
N THR A 197 -11.63 -6.76 7.46
CA THR A 197 -13.08 -6.84 7.66
C THR A 197 -13.48 -6.07 8.91
N CYS A 198 -14.51 -5.25 8.78
CA CYS A 198 -15.17 -4.45 9.81
C CYS A 198 -15.66 -5.31 11.00
N LEU A 199 -14.79 -5.60 11.99
CA LEU A 199 -15.20 -6.24 13.25
C LEU A 199 -15.03 -5.33 14.48
N LEU A 200 -14.97 -4.00 14.28
CA LEU A 200 -14.89 -3.04 15.39
C LEU A 200 -16.24 -2.81 16.12
N TYR A 201 -17.28 -3.60 15.82
CA TYR A 201 -18.63 -3.32 16.36
C TYR A 201 -19.10 -4.28 17.46
N THR A 202 -18.25 -5.18 17.98
CA THR A 202 -18.75 -6.24 18.89
C THR A 202 -18.33 -6.12 20.35
N SER A 203 -17.39 -5.26 20.74
CA SER A 203 -16.98 -5.15 22.13
C SER A 203 -17.87 -4.20 22.95
N ASP A 204 -18.31 -3.06 22.40
CA ASP A 204 -19.11 -2.09 23.15
C ASP A 204 -20.57 -2.51 23.32
N ALA A 205 -21.12 -3.31 22.40
CA ALA A 205 -22.49 -3.82 22.49
C ALA A 205 -22.68 -4.91 23.57
N ALA A 206 -21.60 -5.48 24.10
CA ALA A 206 -21.65 -6.48 25.17
C ALA A 206 -21.70 -5.82 26.58
N ASP A 207 -21.08 -4.66 26.74
CA ASP A 207 -21.02 -3.96 28.03
C ASP A 207 -22.32 -3.20 28.35
N GLU A 208 -23.06 -2.70 27.36
CA GLU A 208 -24.35 -2.01 27.58
C GLU A 208 -25.48 -2.95 27.99
N ARG A 209 -25.32 -4.28 27.89
CA ARG A 209 -26.37 -5.24 28.35
C ARG A 209 -26.20 -5.67 29.82
N GLN A 210 -25.18 -5.21 30.53
CA GLN A 210 -24.93 -5.57 31.93
C GLN A 210 -25.16 -4.42 32.90
N SER A 211 -25.65 -3.29 32.44
CA SER A 211 -26.16 -2.16 33.27
C SER A 211 -27.68 -2.06 33.15
#